data_0e3d28d18887547a3a85c31cc16d74c5
#
_entry.id   0e3d28d18887547a3a85c31cc16d74c5
#
_cell.length_a   1.000
_cell.length_b   1.000
_cell.length_c   1.000
_cell.angle_alpha   90.00
_cell.angle_beta   90.00
_cell.angle_gamma   90.00
#
_symmetry.space_group_name_H-M   'P 1'
#
loop_
_entity.id
_entity.type
_entity.pdbx_description
1 polymer ?
#
loop_
_entity_poly.entity_id
_entity_poly.type
_entity_poly.pdbx_seq_one_letter_code
_entity_poly.pdbx_strand_id
1 'polypeptide(L)'
;MNDQSTANQTVDVDPVTASVIQGALENIAVEMGYKLMRMSYSSIIRESEDFGAGLVDAQGRGLAESTQSTPLQSGPIPGYIRGMLKTLNERGEQVHPGDVIMHNDAYGGASHVPDVGFIVPVFHEEELIGYSVTTAHHLDIGSLSPGSCGIVDAIDAYAEGLQFKAIKVYDRGQKVEAVWHMLRDNIRASDLVVGDMEAQVAASQIGAERLLALVNRYGVDTLKRSCDQVMAYAERLMRSAIAQVPDGTYSAKTFIDGFLDSPDANKKDLPIVVTITVDGDEMTVDLDGTADQVPDRPINMPFVGTVDIAIWLTIRSVLLDTAVHGHIPVNDGLCRPIRIVAPEGCLANPVFPAPTIARFCPGNQLADTVMKALSQAVPSQVSAGIGNLRVIAFSGLDGDDYWVHMEICEGSYGGRKGIDGMDSVDTLYANTRNNPIEDIESHLPLRVTRYELREDVCGAGKWRGGLGSIREFTYLKDGGGSIEGEGHKYKPWGFLGGKDGHTAAITLQRADGRTEELPSKMPHTSAETGDKFACIGPAGGGYGDPFERDISLVLDDVRDELISIDSAKKDYGVVISDTLQLDEQATTDCRAARA
;
A
#
# COMPACT_ATOMS: atom_id res chain seq x y z
N MET A 1 -40.22 43.06 -27.39
CA MET A 1 -39.24 42.99 -26.32
C MET A 1 -38.67 41.61 -26.33
N ASN A 2 -37.51 41.46 -26.99
CA ASN A 2 -36.80 40.16 -27.07
C ASN A 2 -35.98 39.98 -25.81
N ASP A 3 -36.36 39.02 -25.01
CA ASP A 3 -35.57 38.53 -23.88
C ASP A 3 -34.63 37.45 -24.44
N GLN A 4 -33.41 37.83 -24.78
CA GLN A 4 -32.34 36.88 -25.09
C GLN A 4 -31.68 36.49 -23.77
N SER A 5 -32.14 35.42 -23.17
CA SER A 5 -31.36 34.69 -22.17
C SER A 5 -30.15 34.08 -22.89
N THR A 6 -29.02 34.75 -22.82
CA THR A 6 -27.73 34.20 -23.16
C THR A 6 -27.40 33.10 -22.15
N ALA A 7 -27.79 31.87 -22.45
CA ALA A 7 -27.18 30.70 -21.84
C ALA A 7 -25.68 30.81 -22.10
N ASN A 8 -24.90 31.01 -21.05
CA ASN A 8 -23.44 30.87 -21.08
C ASN A 8 -23.13 29.43 -21.52
N GLN A 9 -22.91 29.25 -22.83
CA GLN A 9 -22.27 28.04 -23.33
C GLN A 9 -20.85 28.04 -22.75
N THR A 10 -20.61 27.21 -21.75
CA THR A 10 -19.26 26.89 -21.26
C THR A 10 -18.50 26.28 -22.44
N VAL A 11 -17.69 27.09 -23.10
CA VAL A 11 -16.81 26.61 -24.16
C VAL A 11 -15.80 25.67 -23.52
N ASP A 12 -15.80 24.40 -23.91
CA ASP A 12 -14.81 23.42 -23.46
C ASP A 12 -13.39 23.92 -23.78
N VAL A 13 -12.45 23.61 -22.89
CA VAL A 13 -11.03 23.90 -23.16
C VAL A 13 -10.58 23.02 -24.32
N ASP A 14 -9.75 23.58 -25.20
CA ASP A 14 -9.12 22.80 -26.27
C ASP A 14 -8.44 21.54 -25.69
N PRO A 15 -8.74 20.34 -26.23
CA PRO A 15 -8.23 19.07 -25.68
C PRO A 15 -6.69 19.00 -25.59
N VAL A 16 -5.97 19.67 -26.47
CA VAL A 16 -4.49 19.73 -26.42
C VAL A 16 -4.06 20.54 -25.20
N THR A 17 -4.69 21.68 -24.95
CA THR A 17 -4.43 22.51 -23.77
C THR A 17 -4.76 21.76 -22.48
N ALA A 18 -5.89 21.06 -22.42
CA ALA A 18 -6.26 20.25 -21.25
C ALA A 18 -5.23 19.12 -20.98
N SER A 19 -4.78 18.45 -22.03
CA SER A 19 -3.75 17.40 -21.93
C SER A 19 -2.38 17.95 -21.48
N VAL A 20 -1.99 19.14 -21.97
CA VAL A 20 -0.74 19.80 -21.55
C VAL A 20 -0.81 20.21 -20.07
N ILE A 21 -1.96 20.72 -19.61
CA ILE A 21 -2.18 21.07 -18.21
C ILE A 21 -2.12 19.80 -17.34
N GLN A 22 -2.77 18.71 -17.74
CA GLN A 22 -2.71 17.43 -17.02
C GLN A 22 -1.27 16.93 -16.89
N GLY A 23 -0.53 16.87 -17.99
CA GLY A 23 0.88 16.47 -17.94
C GLY A 23 1.75 17.39 -17.08
N ALA A 24 1.43 18.69 -17.02
CA ALA A 24 2.12 19.63 -16.12
C ALA A 24 1.79 19.34 -14.64
N LEU A 25 0.53 19.06 -14.28
CA LEU A 25 0.13 18.70 -12.92
C LEU A 25 0.81 17.40 -12.45
N GLU A 26 0.86 16.37 -13.31
CA GLU A 26 1.55 15.12 -13.04
C GLU A 26 3.06 15.34 -12.82
N ASN A 27 3.70 16.14 -13.67
CA ASN A 27 5.11 16.48 -13.53
C ASN A 27 5.40 17.26 -12.24
N ILE A 28 4.50 18.14 -11.80
CA ILE A 28 4.64 18.84 -10.51
C ILE A 28 4.64 17.82 -9.36
N ALA A 29 3.69 16.88 -9.36
CA ALA A 29 3.63 15.85 -8.33
C ALA A 29 4.89 14.97 -8.33
N VAL A 30 5.43 14.61 -9.49
CA VAL A 30 6.69 13.87 -9.63
C VAL A 30 7.88 14.69 -9.12
N GLU A 31 7.97 15.99 -9.44
CA GLU A 31 9.03 16.89 -8.92
C GLU A 31 8.99 16.96 -7.40
N MET A 32 7.80 17.06 -6.80
CA MET A 32 7.59 17.04 -5.34
C MET A 32 8.12 15.74 -4.73
N GLY A 33 7.76 14.59 -5.30
CA GLY A 33 8.21 13.27 -4.84
C GLY A 33 9.73 13.12 -4.87
N TYR A 34 10.37 13.45 -5.98
CA TYR A 34 11.84 13.44 -6.08
C TYR A 34 12.51 14.38 -5.08
N LYS A 35 11.90 15.53 -4.83
CA LYS A 35 12.44 16.50 -3.87
C LYS A 35 12.37 15.94 -2.46
N LEU A 36 11.22 15.39 -2.08
CA LEU A 36 11.00 14.74 -0.79
C LEU A 36 12.03 13.63 -0.57
N MET A 37 12.10 12.66 -1.48
CA MET A 37 13.02 11.53 -1.40
C MET A 37 14.48 11.98 -1.19
N ARG A 38 14.94 12.99 -1.95
CA ARG A 38 16.33 13.46 -1.89
C ARG A 38 16.67 14.29 -0.67
N MET A 39 15.68 14.89 -0.02
CA MET A 39 15.88 15.72 1.17
C MET A 39 15.65 14.95 2.46
N SER A 40 15.05 13.77 2.40
CA SER A 40 14.73 12.96 3.58
C SER A 40 15.95 12.29 4.18
N TYR A 41 15.87 12.07 5.47
CA TYR A 41 16.94 11.51 6.32
C TYR A 41 16.71 10.01 6.56
N SER A 42 15.45 9.60 6.81
CA SER A 42 15.13 8.21 7.08
C SER A 42 15.18 7.35 5.82
N SER A 43 15.59 6.09 5.98
CA SER A 43 15.64 5.11 4.90
C SER A 43 14.24 4.76 4.37
N ILE A 44 13.21 4.81 5.22
CA ILE A 44 11.84 4.49 4.80
C ILE A 44 11.31 5.44 3.72
N ILE A 45 11.69 6.73 3.76
CA ILE A 45 11.32 7.70 2.73
C ILE A 45 12.36 7.73 1.61
N ARG A 46 13.66 7.72 1.97
CA ARG A 46 14.75 7.89 1.00
C ARG A 46 14.97 6.67 0.12
N GLU A 47 14.91 5.46 0.70
CA GLU A 47 15.25 4.20 0.04
C GLU A 47 14.00 3.35 -0.27
N SER A 48 13.11 3.18 0.72
CA SER A 48 11.87 2.42 0.51
C SER A 48 10.81 3.20 -0.25
N GLU A 49 10.98 4.52 -0.42
CA GLU A 49 10.08 5.43 -1.14
C GLU A 49 8.63 5.40 -0.59
N ASP A 50 8.46 5.17 0.73
CA ASP A 50 7.14 5.14 1.36
C ASP A 50 6.61 6.56 1.63
N PHE A 51 6.24 7.22 0.55
CA PHE A 51 5.69 8.58 0.55
C PHE A 51 4.66 8.77 -0.56
N GLY A 52 3.86 9.82 -0.43
CA GLY A 52 2.95 10.32 -1.44
C GLY A 52 3.19 11.80 -1.74
N ALA A 53 2.94 12.20 -2.98
CA ALA A 53 2.93 13.60 -3.38
C ALA A 53 1.80 13.82 -4.39
N GLY A 54 1.02 14.87 -4.21
CA GLY A 54 -0.11 15.13 -5.08
C GLY A 54 -0.66 16.54 -5.01
N LEU A 55 -1.52 16.85 -5.97
CA LEU A 55 -2.24 18.10 -6.09
C LEU A 55 -3.74 17.84 -5.98
N VAL A 56 -4.41 18.67 -5.22
CA VAL A 56 -5.85 18.57 -4.92
C VAL A 56 -6.50 19.93 -5.15
N ASP A 57 -7.72 19.96 -5.67
CA ASP A 57 -8.43 21.22 -5.84
C ASP A 57 -9.01 21.78 -4.53
N ALA A 58 -9.61 22.97 -4.60
CA ALA A 58 -10.19 23.61 -3.43
C ALA A 58 -11.37 22.84 -2.79
N GLN A 59 -11.97 21.89 -3.51
CA GLN A 59 -13.07 21.03 -3.04
C GLN A 59 -12.58 19.70 -2.47
N GLY A 60 -11.28 19.42 -2.50
CA GLY A 60 -10.71 18.17 -2.02
C GLY A 60 -10.77 17.03 -3.03
N ARG A 61 -10.84 17.35 -4.35
CA ARG A 61 -10.76 16.36 -5.42
C ARG A 61 -9.31 16.20 -5.90
N GLY A 62 -8.83 14.98 -6.03
CA GLY A 62 -7.48 14.68 -6.53
C GLY A 62 -7.34 15.08 -8.00
N LEU A 63 -6.31 15.88 -8.31
CA LEU A 63 -5.98 16.34 -9.66
C LEU A 63 -4.87 15.53 -10.32
N ALA A 64 -3.83 15.22 -9.56
CA ALA A 64 -2.68 14.45 -9.99
C ALA A 64 -1.90 13.90 -8.79
N GLU A 65 -1.27 12.75 -8.95
CA GLU A 65 -0.38 12.13 -7.97
C GLU A 65 0.98 11.79 -8.60
N SER A 66 2.01 11.65 -7.77
CA SER A 66 3.34 11.24 -8.22
C SER A 66 3.36 9.75 -8.57
N THR A 67 3.89 9.41 -9.73
CA THR A 67 4.11 8.02 -10.14
C THR A 67 5.27 7.35 -9.41
N GLN A 68 6.05 8.10 -8.63
CA GLN A 68 7.13 7.58 -7.77
C GLN A 68 6.61 7.26 -6.36
N SER A 69 5.39 7.63 -6.05
CA SER A 69 4.77 7.40 -4.74
C SER A 69 4.27 5.96 -4.58
N THR A 70 4.14 5.53 -3.33
CA THR A 70 3.38 4.32 -3.03
C THR A 70 1.88 4.63 -3.14
N PRO A 71 1.06 3.74 -3.72
CA PRO A 71 -0.38 3.99 -3.87
C PRO A 71 -1.10 4.20 -2.52
N LEU A 72 -0.65 3.52 -1.47
CA LEU A 72 -1.21 3.67 -0.11
C LEU A 72 -0.91 5.02 0.52
N GLN A 73 0.04 5.78 -0.03
CA GLN A 73 0.37 7.13 0.42
C GLN A 73 -0.28 8.21 -0.46
N SER A 74 -0.20 8.07 -1.78
CA SER A 74 -0.75 9.07 -2.69
C SER A 74 -2.28 8.98 -2.80
N GLY A 75 -2.85 7.78 -2.83
CA GLY A 75 -4.29 7.58 -2.94
C GLY A 75 -5.12 8.26 -1.85
N PRO A 76 -4.73 8.23 -0.56
CA PRO A 76 -5.46 8.89 0.51
C PRO A 76 -5.43 10.43 0.48
N ILE A 77 -4.53 11.07 -0.28
CA ILE A 77 -4.34 12.54 -0.26
C ILE A 77 -5.65 13.34 -0.35
N PRO A 78 -6.63 13.02 -1.23
CA PRO A 78 -7.93 13.69 -1.22
C PRO A 78 -8.69 13.51 0.09
N GLY A 79 -8.57 12.38 0.75
CA GLY A 79 -9.13 12.09 2.08
C GLY A 79 -8.56 13.02 3.15
N TYR A 80 -7.23 13.19 3.17
CA TYR A 80 -6.57 14.14 4.09
C TYR A 80 -7.12 15.56 3.97
N ILE A 81 -7.34 16.04 2.73
CA ILE A 81 -7.88 17.38 2.51
C ILE A 81 -9.31 17.47 3.01
N ARG A 82 -10.18 16.52 2.67
CA ARG A 82 -11.57 16.51 3.13
C ARG A 82 -11.67 16.46 4.65
N GLY A 83 -10.84 15.63 5.31
CA GLY A 83 -10.77 15.53 6.76
C GLY A 83 -10.24 16.80 7.44
N MET A 84 -9.18 17.38 6.89
CA MET A 84 -8.65 18.68 7.34
C MET A 84 -9.71 19.77 7.24
N LEU A 85 -10.38 19.91 6.09
CA LEU A 85 -11.42 20.92 5.88
C LEU A 85 -12.59 20.75 6.85
N LYS A 86 -13.02 19.50 7.09
CA LYS A 86 -14.06 19.20 8.08
C LYS A 86 -13.63 19.67 9.48
N THR A 87 -12.42 19.31 9.90
CA THR A 87 -11.88 19.67 11.22
C THR A 87 -11.76 21.20 11.40
N LEU A 88 -11.24 21.91 10.39
CA LEU A 88 -11.14 23.37 10.43
C LEU A 88 -12.52 24.02 10.51
N ASN A 89 -13.48 23.54 9.72
CA ASN A 89 -14.86 24.05 9.76
C ASN A 89 -15.52 23.85 11.14
N GLU A 90 -15.33 22.67 11.75
CA GLU A 90 -15.85 22.38 13.11
C GLU A 90 -15.25 23.29 14.18
N ARG A 91 -14.01 23.77 13.98
CA ARG A 91 -13.33 24.73 14.87
C ARG A 91 -13.60 26.19 14.53
N GLY A 92 -14.28 26.49 13.41
CA GLY A 92 -14.44 27.85 12.90
C GLY A 92 -13.14 28.48 12.41
N GLU A 93 -12.16 27.65 12.03
CA GLU A 93 -10.86 28.07 11.51
C GLU A 93 -10.85 28.05 9.97
N GLN A 94 -9.92 28.82 9.38
CA GLN A 94 -9.76 28.93 7.93
C GLN A 94 -8.30 28.78 7.54
N VAL A 95 -8.08 28.36 6.29
CA VAL A 95 -6.76 28.37 5.67
C VAL A 95 -6.43 29.76 5.15
N HIS A 96 -5.15 30.13 5.21
CA HIS A 96 -4.64 31.43 4.73
C HIS A 96 -3.39 31.21 3.86
N PRO A 97 -3.05 32.19 2.99
CA PRO A 97 -1.79 32.19 2.29
C PRO A 97 -0.60 32.07 3.26
N GLY A 98 0.31 31.15 2.95
CA GLY A 98 1.51 30.89 3.78
C GLY A 98 1.29 29.91 4.93
N ASP A 99 0.09 29.36 5.11
CA ASP A 99 -0.14 28.26 6.05
C ASP A 99 0.55 26.99 5.57
N VAL A 100 1.02 26.17 6.51
CA VAL A 100 1.33 24.75 6.31
C VAL A 100 0.63 23.97 7.40
N ILE A 101 -0.19 23.01 7.01
CA ILE A 101 -1.06 22.27 7.92
C ILE A 101 -0.60 20.81 7.97
N MET A 102 -0.43 20.30 9.17
CA MET A 102 -0.11 18.89 9.45
C MET A 102 -1.40 18.14 9.82
N HIS A 103 -1.60 16.94 9.22
CA HIS A 103 -2.78 16.11 9.47
C HIS A 103 -2.43 14.62 9.37
N ASN A 104 -2.94 13.79 10.31
CA ASN A 104 -2.79 12.33 10.29
C ASN A 104 -3.97 11.60 10.96
N ASP A 105 -5.13 12.22 11.05
CA ASP A 105 -6.31 11.61 11.70
C ASP A 105 -6.85 10.46 10.83
N ALA A 106 -6.65 9.21 11.25
CA ALA A 106 -7.13 8.03 10.56
C ALA A 106 -8.68 7.98 10.43
N TYR A 107 -9.40 8.62 11.35
CA TYR A 107 -10.86 8.79 11.28
C TYR A 107 -11.29 10.06 10.54
N GLY A 108 -10.31 10.87 10.15
CA GLY A 108 -10.44 12.10 9.36
C GLY A 108 -9.83 11.99 7.97
N GLY A 109 -9.71 10.77 7.40
CA GLY A 109 -9.28 10.55 6.02
C GLY A 109 -7.81 10.21 5.80
N ALA A 110 -6.99 10.17 6.87
CA ALA A 110 -5.63 9.62 6.78
C ALA A 110 -5.65 8.08 6.76
N SER A 111 -4.61 7.48 6.18
CA SER A 111 -4.46 6.03 6.10
C SER A 111 -4.27 5.37 7.47
N HIS A 112 -3.35 5.88 8.27
CA HIS A 112 -3.10 5.59 9.69
C HIS A 112 -2.22 6.69 10.30
N VAL A 113 -2.08 6.66 11.63
CA VAL A 113 -1.44 7.77 12.38
C VAL A 113 0.02 8.04 11.98
N PRO A 114 0.89 7.04 11.66
CA PRO A 114 2.27 7.31 11.23
C PRO A 114 2.42 7.99 9.88
N ASP A 115 1.39 7.93 9.03
CA ASP A 115 1.39 8.60 7.73
C ASP A 115 0.97 10.06 7.92
N VAL A 116 1.95 10.95 8.02
CA VAL A 116 1.69 12.36 8.27
C VAL A 116 1.62 13.14 6.96
N GLY A 117 0.50 13.82 6.74
CA GLY A 117 0.30 14.73 5.61
C GLY A 117 0.71 16.16 5.94
N PHE A 118 1.49 16.79 5.05
CA PHE A 118 1.79 18.21 5.07
C PHE A 118 1.12 18.89 3.89
N ILE A 119 0.26 19.87 4.19
CA ILE A 119 -0.69 20.47 3.28
C ILE A 119 -0.41 21.97 3.16
N VAL A 120 -0.13 22.42 1.94
CA VAL A 120 0.08 23.83 1.61
C VAL A 120 -1.08 24.32 0.74
N PRO A 121 -1.92 25.26 1.23
CA PRO A 121 -2.96 25.87 0.43
C PRO A 121 -2.36 26.81 -0.63
N VAL A 122 -2.88 26.74 -1.85
CA VAL A 122 -2.40 27.53 -2.99
C VAL A 122 -3.45 28.60 -3.32
N PHE A 123 -3.06 29.85 -3.17
CA PHE A 123 -3.90 31.00 -3.45
C PHE A 123 -3.41 31.75 -4.69
N HIS A 124 -4.33 32.17 -5.53
CA HIS A 124 -4.09 33.17 -6.56
C HIS A 124 -4.90 34.42 -6.18
N GLU A 125 -4.20 35.50 -5.84
CA GLU A 125 -4.78 36.67 -5.19
C GLU A 125 -5.49 36.26 -3.88
N GLU A 126 -6.81 36.42 -3.79
CA GLU A 126 -7.62 36.02 -2.63
C GLU A 126 -8.35 34.69 -2.83
N GLU A 127 -8.26 34.09 -4.02
CA GLU A 127 -8.96 32.85 -4.38
C GLU A 127 -8.12 31.62 -4.05
N LEU A 128 -8.69 30.70 -3.27
CA LEU A 128 -8.09 29.37 -3.04
C LEU A 128 -8.25 28.51 -4.29
N ILE A 129 -7.12 28.13 -4.89
CA ILE A 129 -7.08 27.31 -6.10
C ILE A 129 -7.10 25.83 -5.77
N GLY A 130 -6.38 25.42 -4.74
CA GLY A 130 -6.22 24.04 -4.33
C GLY A 130 -5.13 23.87 -3.29
N TYR A 131 -4.60 22.66 -3.22
CA TYR A 131 -3.61 22.26 -2.22
C TYR A 131 -2.49 21.47 -2.88
N SER A 132 -1.26 21.71 -2.40
CA SER A 132 -0.09 20.88 -2.64
C SER A 132 0.16 20.05 -1.39
N VAL A 133 0.30 18.74 -1.55
CA VAL A 133 0.28 17.80 -0.42
C VAL A 133 1.39 16.78 -0.57
N THR A 134 2.10 16.53 0.52
CA THR A 134 2.94 15.34 0.69
C THR A 134 2.45 14.53 1.88
N THR A 135 2.48 13.22 1.76
CA THR A 135 2.31 12.26 2.85
C THR A 135 3.56 11.41 2.95
N ALA A 136 3.92 10.97 4.12
CA ALA A 136 5.05 10.06 4.30
C ALA A 136 4.88 9.24 5.59
N HIS A 137 5.37 8.00 5.53
CA HIS A 137 5.46 7.14 6.69
C HIS A 137 6.67 7.52 7.54
N HIS A 138 6.46 7.83 8.82
CA HIS A 138 7.54 8.19 9.74
C HIS A 138 7.97 7.03 10.60
N LEU A 139 9.27 6.93 10.87
CA LEU A 139 9.88 5.86 11.69
C LEU A 139 9.28 5.78 13.09
N ASP A 140 8.93 6.92 13.68
CA ASP A 140 8.31 7.00 15.01
C ASP A 140 7.49 8.29 15.13
N ILE A 141 6.37 8.22 15.80
CA ILE A 141 5.51 9.38 16.10
C ILE A 141 5.07 9.41 17.56
N GLY A 142 5.90 8.88 18.45
CA GLY A 142 5.62 8.87 19.91
C GLY A 142 4.58 7.84 20.34
N SER A 143 4.53 6.70 19.67
CA SER A 143 3.62 5.60 19.97
C SER A 143 4.04 4.78 21.20
N LEU A 144 3.17 3.85 21.64
CA LEU A 144 3.37 2.96 22.79
C LEU A 144 4.73 2.23 22.74
N SER A 145 5.06 1.66 21.59
CA SER A 145 6.32 0.93 21.34
C SER A 145 7.15 1.65 20.28
N PRO A 146 8.48 1.43 20.23
CA PRO A 146 9.31 1.99 19.18
C PRO A 146 8.90 1.52 17.80
N GLY A 147 8.98 2.44 16.84
CA GLY A 147 8.54 2.22 15.48
C GLY A 147 7.10 2.67 15.24
N SER A 148 6.68 2.59 14.02
CA SER A 148 5.37 3.08 13.59
C SER A 148 4.52 2.00 12.90
N CYS A 149 5.12 0.87 12.58
CA CYS A 149 4.47 -0.38 12.19
C CYS A 149 4.90 -1.48 13.16
N GLY A 150 4.15 -2.57 13.19
CA GLY A 150 4.41 -3.65 14.13
C GLY A 150 3.90 -3.37 15.55
N ILE A 151 3.27 -2.23 15.81
CA ILE A 151 2.63 -1.94 17.10
C ILE A 151 1.30 -2.68 17.13
N VAL A 152 1.35 -3.94 17.55
CA VAL A 152 0.18 -4.84 17.51
C VAL A 152 -0.53 -4.98 18.84
N ASP A 153 -0.07 -4.28 19.87
CA ASP A 153 -0.57 -4.27 21.24
C ASP A 153 -1.24 -2.95 21.65
N ALA A 154 -1.38 -1.99 20.73
CA ALA A 154 -2.19 -0.80 20.97
C ALA A 154 -3.64 -1.18 21.26
N ILE A 155 -4.17 -0.71 22.38
CA ILE A 155 -5.51 -1.04 22.87
C ILE A 155 -6.57 -0.02 22.43
N ASP A 156 -6.14 1.14 21.95
CA ASP A 156 -6.98 2.21 21.41
C ASP A 156 -6.15 3.12 20.50
N ALA A 157 -6.82 4.02 19.80
CA ALA A 157 -6.18 4.96 18.89
C ALA A 157 -5.21 5.96 19.57
N TYR A 158 -5.31 6.17 20.88
CA TYR A 158 -4.40 7.08 21.59
C TYR A 158 -3.03 6.44 21.84
N ALA A 159 -2.96 5.11 21.91
CA ALA A 159 -1.70 4.36 22.06
C ALA A 159 -0.86 4.33 20.76
N GLU A 160 -1.43 4.76 19.63
CA GLU A 160 -0.81 4.70 18.31
C GLU A 160 0.17 5.85 18.03
N GLY A 161 0.24 6.84 18.90
CA GLY A 161 1.15 7.99 18.81
C GLY A 161 0.44 9.34 18.73
N LEU A 162 1.18 10.38 18.38
CA LEU A 162 0.69 11.75 18.31
C LEU A 162 -0.29 11.91 17.14
N GLN A 163 -1.50 12.37 17.45
CA GLN A 163 -2.54 12.67 16.47
C GLN A 163 -2.58 14.16 16.14
N PHE A 164 -2.47 14.48 14.86
CA PHE A 164 -2.48 15.84 14.33
C PHE A 164 -3.75 16.06 13.53
N LYS A 165 -4.73 16.74 14.13
CA LYS A 165 -6.00 17.04 13.48
C LYS A 165 -5.98 18.47 12.96
N ALA A 166 -5.51 18.66 11.72
CA ALA A 166 -5.39 19.97 11.07
C ALA A 166 -4.61 21.00 11.93
N ILE A 167 -3.37 20.68 12.29
CA ILE A 167 -2.50 21.53 13.10
C ILE A 167 -1.63 22.39 12.18
N LYS A 168 -1.67 23.72 12.34
CA LYS A 168 -0.77 24.62 11.62
C LYS A 168 0.64 24.50 12.17
N VAL A 169 1.59 24.13 11.34
CA VAL A 169 3.04 24.15 11.64
C VAL A 169 3.69 25.45 11.12
N TYR A 170 3.03 26.11 10.15
CA TYR A 170 3.25 27.51 9.78
C TYR A 170 1.90 28.19 9.73
N ASP A 171 1.79 29.38 10.34
CA ASP A 171 0.63 30.24 10.27
C ASP A 171 1.01 31.52 9.52
N ARG A 172 0.42 31.73 8.33
CA ARG A 172 0.69 32.87 7.44
C ARG A 172 2.20 33.11 7.22
N GLY A 173 2.94 32.05 6.96
CA GLY A 173 4.38 32.08 6.70
C GLY A 173 5.26 32.11 7.94
N GLN A 174 4.70 32.15 9.15
CA GLN A 174 5.45 32.15 10.40
C GLN A 174 5.49 30.74 10.99
N LYS A 175 6.71 30.23 11.24
CA LYS A 175 6.90 28.92 11.87
C LYS A 175 6.33 28.92 13.29
N VAL A 176 5.52 27.89 13.62
CA VAL A 176 4.92 27.72 14.94
C VAL A 176 5.88 26.88 15.80
N GLU A 177 6.91 27.52 16.35
CA GLU A 177 8.02 26.85 17.06
C GLU A 177 7.55 25.89 18.16
N ALA A 178 6.48 26.23 18.89
CA ALA A 178 5.94 25.38 19.95
C ALA A 178 5.53 23.98 19.46
N VAL A 179 5.02 23.86 18.23
CA VAL A 179 4.65 22.58 17.63
C VAL A 179 5.92 21.78 17.34
N TRP A 180 6.95 22.40 16.76
CA TRP A 180 8.21 21.73 16.44
C TRP A 180 8.96 21.29 17.69
N HIS A 181 8.97 22.07 18.78
CA HIS A 181 9.50 21.65 20.07
C HIS A 181 8.74 20.42 20.62
N MET A 182 7.40 20.47 20.58
CA MET A 182 6.59 19.33 21.01
C MET A 182 6.92 18.04 20.24
N LEU A 183 7.12 18.14 18.92
CA LEU A 183 7.51 16.98 18.11
C LEU A 183 8.87 16.42 18.55
N ARG A 184 9.89 17.27 18.70
CA ARG A 184 11.24 16.85 19.10
C ARG A 184 11.26 16.19 20.48
N ASP A 185 10.44 16.67 21.40
CA ASP A 185 10.43 16.19 22.80
C ASP A 185 9.64 14.86 22.97
N ASN A 186 8.81 14.46 21.99
CA ASN A 186 7.91 13.31 22.14
C ASN A 186 8.13 12.18 21.13
N ILE A 187 9.06 12.34 20.18
CA ILE A 187 9.32 11.37 19.10
C ILE A 187 10.72 10.77 19.29
N ARG A 188 10.82 9.44 19.18
CA ARG A 188 12.13 8.73 19.17
C ARG A 188 12.83 9.02 17.84
N ALA A 189 14.16 9.00 17.84
CA ALA A 189 14.97 9.37 16.67
C ALA A 189 14.54 10.71 16.05
N SER A 190 14.21 11.70 16.89
CA SER A 190 13.52 12.94 16.51
C SER A 190 14.24 13.75 15.45
N ASP A 191 15.59 13.71 15.41
CA ASP A 191 16.36 14.45 14.39
C ASP A 191 16.10 13.93 12.98
N LEU A 192 15.97 12.60 12.80
CA LEU A 192 15.61 12.00 11.52
C LEU A 192 14.17 12.33 11.14
N VAL A 193 13.23 12.07 12.08
CA VAL A 193 11.79 12.23 11.82
C VAL A 193 11.40 13.69 11.56
N VAL A 194 11.91 14.62 12.37
CA VAL A 194 11.62 16.05 12.18
C VAL A 194 12.31 16.58 10.92
N GLY A 195 13.50 16.07 10.59
CA GLY A 195 14.16 16.35 9.32
C GLY A 195 13.33 15.93 8.11
N ASP A 196 12.71 14.75 8.15
CA ASP A 196 11.79 14.27 7.13
C ASP A 196 10.53 15.13 7.03
N MET A 197 9.96 15.56 8.16
CA MET A 197 8.81 16.48 8.20
C MET A 197 9.16 17.84 7.56
N GLU A 198 10.35 18.38 7.83
CA GLU A 198 10.82 19.61 7.18
C GLU A 198 11.04 19.41 5.67
N ALA A 199 11.50 18.24 5.23
CA ALA A 199 11.59 17.88 3.80
C ALA A 199 10.21 17.81 3.13
N GLN A 200 9.19 17.27 3.81
CA GLN A 200 7.80 17.27 3.33
C GLN A 200 7.25 18.70 3.16
N VAL A 201 7.47 19.56 4.14
CA VAL A 201 7.09 20.99 4.05
C VAL A 201 7.72 21.63 2.81
N ALA A 202 9.02 21.46 2.61
CA ALA A 202 9.73 22.04 1.46
C ALA A 202 9.23 21.49 0.12
N ALA A 203 8.95 20.18 0.03
CA ALA A 203 8.41 19.57 -1.18
C ALA A 203 6.99 20.05 -1.49
N SER A 204 6.12 20.20 -0.48
CA SER A 204 4.77 20.74 -0.63
C SER A 204 4.78 22.22 -1.04
N GLN A 205 5.74 23.02 -0.53
CA GLN A 205 5.90 24.43 -0.93
C GLN A 205 6.32 24.55 -2.41
N ILE A 206 7.22 23.68 -2.88
CA ILE A 206 7.62 23.65 -4.30
C ILE A 206 6.40 23.31 -5.18
N GLY A 207 5.60 22.32 -4.81
CA GLY A 207 4.38 21.98 -5.55
C GLY A 207 3.40 23.16 -5.61
N ALA A 208 3.24 23.90 -4.52
CA ALA A 208 2.41 25.11 -4.46
C ALA A 208 2.92 26.20 -5.40
N GLU A 209 4.24 26.47 -5.41
CA GLU A 209 4.88 27.44 -6.32
C GLU A 209 4.67 27.05 -7.80
N ARG A 210 4.87 25.76 -8.13
CA ARG A 210 4.68 25.25 -9.49
C ARG A 210 3.21 25.33 -9.96
N LEU A 211 2.27 24.97 -9.07
CA LEU A 211 0.83 25.09 -9.37
C LEU A 211 0.44 26.56 -9.60
N LEU A 212 0.93 27.48 -8.78
CA LEU A 212 0.69 28.91 -8.97
C LEU A 212 1.29 29.43 -10.31
N ALA A 213 2.50 28.95 -10.67
CA ALA A 213 3.09 29.28 -11.96
C ALA A 213 2.23 28.79 -13.14
N LEU A 214 1.62 27.61 -13.00
CA LEU A 214 0.69 27.06 -14.00
C LEU A 214 -0.58 27.93 -14.11
N VAL A 215 -1.15 28.35 -12.97
CA VAL A 215 -2.28 29.28 -12.90
C VAL A 215 -1.94 30.61 -13.60
N ASN A 216 -0.78 31.20 -13.30
CA ASN A 216 -0.34 32.45 -13.91
C ASN A 216 -0.17 32.35 -15.43
N ARG A 217 0.15 31.16 -15.95
CA ARG A 217 0.33 30.92 -17.39
C ARG A 217 -0.99 30.75 -18.14
N TYR A 218 -1.94 30.02 -17.58
CA TYR A 218 -3.18 29.62 -18.28
C TYR A 218 -4.43 30.32 -17.78
N GLY A 219 -4.37 30.96 -16.63
CA GLY A 219 -5.51 31.54 -15.91
C GLY A 219 -6.29 30.52 -15.08
N VAL A 220 -6.92 30.98 -14.02
CA VAL A 220 -7.68 30.17 -13.06
C VAL A 220 -8.79 29.37 -13.75
N ASP A 221 -9.61 30.04 -14.56
CA ASP A 221 -10.76 29.42 -15.24
C ASP A 221 -10.35 28.31 -16.21
N THR A 222 -9.27 28.52 -16.98
CA THR A 222 -8.75 27.51 -17.89
C THR A 222 -8.25 26.30 -17.13
N LEU A 223 -7.50 26.51 -16.04
CA LEU A 223 -7.01 25.41 -15.19
C LEU A 223 -8.18 24.59 -14.64
N LYS A 224 -9.16 25.22 -13.99
CA LYS A 224 -10.31 24.54 -13.39
C LYS A 224 -11.09 23.72 -14.42
N ARG A 225 -11.43 24.33 -15.57
CA ARG A 225 -12.15 23.63 -16.64
C ARG A 225 -11.33 22.47 -17.24
N SER A 226 -10.01 22.63 -17.38
CA SER A 226 -9.14 21.53 -17.84
C SER A 226 -9.16 20.37 -16.85
N CYS A 227 -9.08 20.64 -15.53
CA CYS A 227 -9.16 19.61 -14.51
C CYS A 227 -10.51 18.87 -14.54
N ASP A 228 -11.63 19.61 -14.64
CA ASP A 228 -12.95 18.99 -14.75
C ASP A 228 -13.09 18.13 -16.02
N GLN A 229 -12.56 18.59 -17.14
CA GLN A 229 -12.56 17.84 -18.42
C GLN A 229 -11.74 16.56 -18.33
N VAL A 230 -10.57 16.60 -17.69
CA VAL A 230 -9.70 15.43 -17.51
C VAL A 230 -10.30 14.44 -16.50
N MET A 231 -10.91 14.91 -15.42
CA MET A 231 -11.65 14.04 -14.50
C MET A 231 -12.83 13.35 -15.19
N ALA A 232 -13.60 14.08 -16.02
CA ALA A 232 -14.68 13.49 -16.80
C ALA A 232 -14.15 12.46 -17.83
N TYR A 233 -12.94 12.67 -18.37
CA TYR A 233 -12.31 11.69 -19.24
C TYR A 233 -11.92 10.42 -18.46
N ALA A 234 -11.28 10.55 -17.30
CA ALA A 234 -10.92 9.43 -16.44
C ALA A 234 -12.15 8.62 -16.00
N GLU A 235 -13.25 9.29 -15.63
CA GLU A 235 -14.53 8.65 -15.31
C GLU A 235 -15.06 7.84 -16.51
N ARG A 236 -15.06 8.41 -17.72
CA ARG A 236 -15.50 7.67 -18.93
C ARG A 236 -14.64 6.45 -19.22
N LEU A 237 -13.32 6.53 -18.99
CA LEU A 237 -12.43 5.36 -19.14
C LEU A 237 -12.84 4.24 -18.19
N MET A 238 -13.03 4.56 -16.90
CA MET A 238 -13.43 3.55 -15.92
C MET A 238 -14.83 2.99 -16.21
N ARG A 239 -15.82 3.84 -16.54
CA ARG A 239 -17.16 3.38 -16.94
C ARG A 239 -17.10 2.46 -18.17
N SER A 240 -16.29 2.80 -19.17
CA SER A 240 -16.11 1.96 -20.35
C SER A 240 -15.46 0.61 -20.02
N ALA A 241 -14.55 0.57 -19.06
CA ALA A 241 -13.92 -0.66 -18.60
C ALA A 241 -14.89 -1.52 -17.79
N ILE A 242 -15.68 -0.92 -16.88
CA ILE A 242 -16.70 -1.62 -16.10
C ILE A 242 -17.77 -2.21 -17.03
N ALA A 243 -18.21 -1.48 -18.05
CA ALA A 243 -19.21 -1.96 -19.03
C ALA A 243 -18.76 -3.18 -19.84
N GLN A 244 -17.50 -3.57 -19.79
CA GLN A 244 -16.99 -4.81 -20.38
C GLN A 244 -17.05 -6.01 -19.43
N VAL A 245 -17.24 -5.75 -18.15
CA VAL A 245 -17.46 -6.79 -17.15
C VAL A 245 -18.91 -7.25 -17.24
N PRO A 246 -19.23 -8.56 -17.29
CA PRO A 246 -20.62 -9.02 -17.32
C PRO A 246 -21.41 -8.50 -16.11
N ASP A 247 -22.66 -8.07 -16.34
CA ASP A 247 -23.57 -7.73 -15.25
C ASP A 247 -23.78 -8.92 -14.32
N GLY A 248 -23.83 -8.68 -13.02
CA GLY A 248 -24.03 -9.74 -12.05
C GLY A 248 -23.47 -9.42 -10.67
N THR A 249 -23.50 -10.42 -9.81
CA THR A 249 -23.00 -10.33 -8.44
C THR A 249 -21.92 -11.38 -8.22
N TYR A 250 -20.75 -10.96 -7.78
CA TYR A 250 -19.55 -11.76 -7.60
C TYR A 250 -19.06 -11.65 -6.17
N SER A 251 -19.00 -12.75 -5.44
CA SER A 251 -18.64 -12.74 -4.03
C SER A 251 -17.42 -13.59 -3.75
N ALA A 252 -16.58 -13.10 -2.85
CA ALA A 252 -15.45 -13.86 -2.31
C ALA A 252 -15.33 -13.66 -0.81
N LYS A 253 -14.74 -14.67 -0.18
CA LYS A 253 -14.38 -14.66 1.22
C LYS A 253 -12.96 -15.15 1.38
N THR A 254 -12.18 -14.43 2.15
CA THR A 254 -10.85 -14.82 2.63
C THR A 254 -10.76 -14.60 4.13
N PHE A 255 -9.60 -14.86 4.72
CA PHE A 255 -9.39 -14.68 6.14
C PHE A 255 -8.03 -14.01 6.38
N ILE A 256 -7.97 -13.19 7.41
CA ILE A 256 -6.71 -12.82 8.04
C ILE A 256 -6.49 -13.70 9.28
N ASP A 257 -5.22 -13.95 9.61
CA ASP A 257 -4.85 -14.74 10.78
C ASP A 257 -5.43 -14.15 12.07
N GLY A 258 -5.46 -12.83 12.18
CA GLY A 258 -5.72 -12.13 13.42
C GLY A 258 -4.59 -12.38 14.42
N PHE A 259 -4.92 -12.58 15.68
CA PHE A 259 -3.99 -12.85 16.78
C PHE A 259 -4.03 -14.34 17.12
N LEU A 260 -3.27 -15.17 16.41
CA LEU A 260 -3.31 -16.65 16.52
C LEU A 260 -3.00 -17.18 17.91
N ASP A 261 -2.22 -16.47 18.70
CA ASP A 261 -1.87 -16.76 20.09
C ASP A 261 -2.90 -16.27 21.12
N SER A 262 -3.89 -15.47 20.71
CA SER A 262 -4.94 -14.97 21.59
C SER A 262 -5.82 -16.12 22.11
N PRO A 263 -6.22 -16.14 23.41
CA PRO A 263 -7.24 -17.05 23.91
C PRO A 263 -8.65 -16.70 23.41
N ASP A 264 -8.87 -15.46 22.95
CA ASP A 264 -10.16 -14.97 22.45
C ASP A 264 -10.35 -15.38 20.99
N ALA A 265 -11.37 -16.19 20.72
CA ALA A 265 -11.70 -16.66 19.38
C ALA A 265 -12.15 -15.52 18.43
N ASN A 266 -12.69 -14.43 18.97
CA ASN A 266 -13.13 -13.28 18.16
C ASN A 266 -11.97 -12.43 17.61
N LYS A 267 -10.74 -12.75 17.99
CA LYS A 267 -9.52 -12.08 17.52
C LYS A 267 -8.72 -12.91 16.52
N LYS A 268 -9.23 -14.08 16.13
CA LYS A 268 -8.58 -15.02 15.22
C LYS A 268 -9.47 -15.34 14.03
N ASP A 269 -8.84 -15.76 12.94
CA ASP A 269 -9.57 -16.29 11.78
C ASP A 269 -10.64 -15.32 11.28
N LEU A 270 -10.26 -14.04 11.17
CA LEU A 270 -11.18 -12.97 10.90
C LEU A 270 -11.55 -12.95 9.41
N PRO A 271 -12.83 -13.14 9.04
CA PRO A 271 -13.24 -13.11 7.66
C PRO A 271 -13.20 -11.70 7.07
N ILE A 272 -12.74 -11.62 5.82
CA ILE A 272 -12.97 -10.50 4.91
C ILE A 272 -13.90 -11.00 3.82
N VAL A 273 -15.03 -10.33 3.66
CA VAL A 273 -16.05 -10.65 2.65
C VAL A 273 -16.19 -9.48 1.70
N VAL A 274 -16.20 -9.78 0.41
CA VAL A 274 -16.39 -8.80 -0.66
C VAL A 274 -17.48 -9.31 -1.59
N THR A 275 -18.50 -8.49 -1.82
CA THR A 275 -19.52 -8.73 -2.82
C THR A 275 -19.53 -7.58 -3.82
N ILE A 276 -19.22 -7.87 -5.07
CA ILE A 276 -19.18 -6.90 -6.16
C ILE A 276 -20.43 -7.08 -7.01
N THR A 277 -21.22 -6.02 -7.15
CA THR A 277 -22.35 -5.96 -8.07
C THR A 277 -22.01 -5.03 -9.23
N VAL A 278 -22.10 -5.55 -10.45
CA VAL A 278 -21.92 -4.80 -11.70
C VAL A 278 -23.28 -4.58 -12.33
N ASP A 279 -23.60 -3.33 -12.63
CA ASP A 279 -24.84 -2.90 -13.28
C ASP A 279 -24.50 -1.86 -14.37
N GLY A 280 -24.42 -2.31 -15.61
CA GLY A 280 -24.03 -1.50 -16.76
C GLY A 280 -22.60 -0.97 -16.65
N ASP A 281 -22.43 0.32 -16.37
CA ASP A 281 -21.15 1.00 -16.27
C ASP A 281 -20.80 1.45 -14.84
N GLU A 282 -21.51 0.91 -13.85
CA GLU A 282 -21.32 1.17 -12.43
C GLU A 282 -21.02 -0.12 -11.64
N MET A 283 -20.29 0.04 -10.56
CA MET A 283 -19.91 -1.06 -9.67
C MET A 283 -20.16 -0.69 -8.22
N THR A 284 -20.80 -1.61 -7.49
CA THR A 284 -20.93 -1.50 -6.03
C THR A 284 -20.14 -2.62 -5.38
N VAL A 285 -19.26 -2.24 -4.43
CA VAL A 285 -18.48 -3.17 -3.60
C VAL A 285 -19.05 -3.12 -2.19
N ASP A 286 -19.63 -4.21 -1.75
CA ASP A 286 -20.23 -4.36 -0.42
C ASP A 286 -19.37 -5.31 0.43
N LEU A 287 -19.05 -4.86 1.64
CA LEU A 287 -18.21 -5.55 2.62
C LEU A 287 -19.04 -6.20 3.74
N ASP A 288 -20.35 -6.31 3.58
CA ASP A 288 -21.20 -7.00 4.55
C ASP A 288 -20.77 -8.46 4.75
N GLY A 289 -20.74 -8.91 6.00
CA GLY A 289 -20.20 -10.21 6.40
C GLY A 289 -18.68 -10.21 6.71
N THR A 290 -17.97 -9.09 6.53
CA THR A 290 -16.63 -8.90 7.09
C THR A 290 -16.70 -8.90 8.61
N ALA A 291 -15.68 -9.41 9.29
CA ALA A 291 -15.61 -9.51 10.75
C ALA A 291 -15.93 -8.17 11.44
N ASP A 292 -16.48 -8.25 12.64
CA ASP A 292 -16.60 -7.08 13.52
C ASP A 292 -15.23 -6.47 13.79
N GLN A 293 -15.19 -5.16 14.07
CA GLN A 293 -13.97 -4.51 14.50
C GLN A 293 -13.38 -5.19 15.73
N VAL A 294 -12.06 -5.19 15.86
CA VAL A 294 -11.37 -5.63 17.06
C VAL A 294 -11.07 -4.39 17.91
N PRO A 295 -11.86 -4.10 18.95
CA PRO A 295 -11.87 -2.78 19.57
C PRO A 295 -10.59 -2.46 20.38
N ASP A 296 -9.80 -3.47 20.72
CA ASP A 296 -8.58 -3.38 21.54
C ASP A 296 -7.34 -3.95 20.84
N ARG A 297 -7.37 -4.03 19.50
CA ARG A 297 -6.22 -4.46 18.68
C ARG A 297 -6.18 -3.68 17.37
N PRO A 298 -4.99 -3.27 16.90
CA PRO A 298 -4.83 -2.24 15.87
C PRO A 298 -4.93 -2.71 14.42
N ILE A 299 -5.64 -3.81 14.16
CA ILE A 299 -5.80 -4.40 12.82
C ILE A 299 -7.03 -3.90 12.07
N ASN A 300 -7.74 -2.91 12.62
CA ASN A 300 -8.89 -2.32 11.97
C ASN A 300 -8.44 -1.40 10.81
N MET A 301 -9.24 -1.35 9.76
CA MET A 301 -8.92 -0.58 8.55
C MET A 301 -9.77 0.69 8.49
N PRO A 302 -9.17 1.90 8.50
CA PRO A 302 -9.90 3.13 8.21
C PRO A 302 -10.65 3.02 6.89
N PHE A 303 -11.96 3.35 6.89
CA PHE A 303 -12.79 3.24 5.69
C PHE A 303 -12.29 4.16 4.58
N VAL A 304 -12.02 5.43 4.92
CA VAL A 304 -11.38 6.40 4.02
C VAL A 304 -9.87 6.38 4.26
N GLY A 305 -9.10 6.23 3.21
CA GLY A 305 -7.64 6.22 3.24
C GLY A 305 -6.99 4.83 3.30
N THR A 306 -7.77 3.77 3.59
CA THR A 306 -7.28 2.38 3.54
C THR A 306 -8.20 1.49 2.72
N VAL A 307 -9.46 1.33 3.14
CA VAL A 307 -10.40 0.41 2.49
C VAL A 307 -10.76 0.87 1.09
N ASP A 308 -11.09 2.14 0.93
CA ASP A 308 -11.40 2.74 -0.36
C ASP A 308 -10.23 2.62 -1.34
N ILE A 309 -9.01 2.90 -0.87
CA ILE A 309 -7.80 2.83 -1.70
C ILE A 309 -7.50 1.39 -2.13
N ALA A 310 -7.55 0.41 -1.21
CA ALA A 310 -7.34 -0.99 -1.53
C ALA A 310 -8.30 -1.50 -2.62
N ILE A 311 -9.57 -1.08 -2.56
CA ILE A 311 -10.60 -1.45 -3.52
C ILE A 311 -10.40 -0.74 -4.86
N TRP A 312 -10.28 0.59 -4.88
CA TRP A 312 -10.15 1.37 -6.13
C TRP A 312 -8.88 1.00 -6.90
N LEU A 313 -7.76 0.84 -6.19
CA LEU A 313 -6.51 0.45 -6.81
C LEU A 313 -6.60 -0.95 -7.44
N THR A 314 -7.19 -1.92 -6.73
CA THR A 314 -7.35 -3.28 -7.25
C THR A 314 -8.23 -3.30 -8.50
N ILE A 315 -9.40 -2.64 -8.46
CA ILE A 315 -10.31 -2.55 -9.62
C ILE A 315 -9.61 -1.86 -10.79
N ARG A 316 -8.92 -0.73 -10.56
CA ARG A 316 -8.15 -0.02 -11.59
C ARG A 316 -7.09 -0.93 -12.21
N SER A 317 -6.33 -1.66 -11.39
CA SER A 317 -5.24 -2.53 -11.84
C SER A 317 -5.75 -3.73 -12.65
N VAL A 318 -6.96 -4.21 -12.37
CA VAL A 318 -7.59 -5.33 -13.10
C VAL A 318 -8.21 -4.85 -14.41
N LEU A 319 -8.90 -3.70 -14.41
CA LEU A 319 -9.74 -3.29 -15.54
C LEU A 319 -9.05 -2.34 -16.52
N LEU A 320 -8.02 -1.58 -16.09
CA LEU A 320 -7.36 -0.58 -16.92
C LEU A 320 -5.92 -1.00 -17.22
N ASP A 321 -5.69 -1.48 -18.46
CA ASP A 321 -4.37 -1.83 -18.96
C ASP A 321 -3.80 -0.66 -19.79
N THR A 322 -2.62 -0.15 -19.39
CA THR A 322 -1.93 0.94 -20.09
C THR A 322 -1.51 0.57 -21.51
N ALA A 323 -1.29 -0.72 -21.80
CA ALA A 323 -1.02 -1.18 -23.17
C ALA A 323 -2.24 -1.04 -24.10
N VAL A 324 -3.45 -1.05 -23.55
CA VAL A 324 -4.72 -0.92 -24.28
C VAL A 324 -5.23 0.52 -24.26
N HIS A 325 -5.20 1.15 -23.09
CA HIS A 325 -5.81 2.47 -22.86
C HIS A 325 -4.83 3.64 -23.05
N GLY A 326 -3.53 3.36 -23.19
CA GLY A 326 -2.49 4.38 -23.26
C GLY A 326 -2.30 5.09 -21.91
N HIS A 327 -2.20 6.42 -21.94
CA HIS A 327 -2.08 7.20 -20.71
C HIS A 327 -3.42 7.27 -19.96
N ILE A 328 -3.40 6.87 -18.69
CA ILE A 328 -4.55 6.90 -17.79
C ILE A 328 -4.29 7.97 -16.73
N PRO A 329 -4.98 9.12 -16.78
CA PRO A 329 -4.83 10.13 -15.73
C PRO A 329 -5.34 9.60 -14.39
N VAL A 330 -4.49 9.60 -13.37
CA VAL A 330 -4.89 9.18 -12.03
C VAL A 330 -5.44 10.37 -11.26
N ASN A 331 -6.76 10.39 -11.10
CA ASN A 331 -7.52 11.43 -10.41
C ASN A 331 -8.86 10.88 -9.90
N ASP A 332 -9.61 11.69 -9.14
CA ASP A 332 -10.90 11.29 -8.56
C ASP A 332 -11.94 10.81 -9.59
N GLY A 333 -11.78 11.14 -10.88
CA GLY A 333 -12.68 10.66 -11.92
C GLY A 333 -12.74 9.13 -12.03
N LEU A 334 -11.61 8.45 -11.78
CA LEU A 334 -11.55 6.97 -11.85
C LEU A 334 -12.41 6.29 -10.76
N CYS A 335 -12.63 6.96 -9.63
CA CYS A 335 -13.34 6.38 -8.49
C CYS A 335 -14.85 6.58 -8.56
N ARG A 336 -15.34 7.55 -9.34
CA ARG A 336 -16.77 7.94 -9.38
C ARG A 336 -17.75 6.83 -9.71
N PRO A 337 -17.49 5.92 -10.66
CA PRO A 337 -18.43 4.83 -10.98
C PRO A 337 -18.38 3.66 -10.00
N ILE A 338 -17.55 3.74 -8.93
CA ILE A 338 -17.34 2.66 -7.97
C ILE A 338 -17.84 3.12 -6.60
N ARG A 339 -18.95 2.53 -6.15
CA ARG A 339 -19.50 2.75 -4.82
C ARG A 339 -19.00 1.68 -3.86
N ILE A 340 -18.55 2.10 -2.66
CA ILE A 340 -18.10 1.18 -1.60
C ILE A 340 -19.05 1.30 -0.42
N VAL A 341 -19.46 0.17 0.15
CA VAL A 341 -20.33 0.07 1.31
C VAL A 341 -19.71 -0.87 2.33
N ALA A 342 -19.64 -0.45 3.59
CA ALA A 342 -19.21 -1.29 4.70
C ALA A 342 -20.08 -0.98 5.94
N PRO A 343 -20.57 -2.00 6.67
CA PRO A 343 -21.27 -1.79 7.93
C PRO A 343 -20.41 -1.04 8.94
N GLU A 344 -20.99 -0.07 9.63
CA GLU A 344 -20.31 0.62 10.71
C GLU A 344 -20.01 -0.36 11.86
N GLY A 345 -18.80 -0.30 12.42
CA GLY A 345 -18.34 -1.20 13.47
C GLY A 345 -17.76 -2.53 12.96
N CYS A 346 -17.63 -2.74 11.65
CA CYS A 346 -16.87 -3.86 11.13
C CYS A 346 -15.36 -3.51 10.99
N LEU A 347 -14.53 -4.53 10.78
CA LEU A 347 -13.07 -4.41 10.61
C LEU A 347 -12.67 -3.41 9.50
N ALA A 348 -13.52 -3.26 8.48
CA ALA A 348 -13.32 -2.36 7.34
C ALA A 348 -14.00 -0.99 7.48
N ASN A 349 -14.68 -0.72 8.57
CA ASN A 349 -15.30 0.56 8.90
C ASN A 349 -15.42 0.72 10.42
N PRO A 350 -14.29 0.78 11.13
CA PRO A 350 -14.27 0.80 12.58
C PRO A 350 -14.80 2.11 13.15
N VAL A 351 -15.30 2.04 14.39
CA VAL A 351 -15.74 3.18 15.18
C VAL A 351 -14.64 3.59 16.16
N PHE A 352 -14.35 4.90 16.21
CA PHE A 352 -13.40 5.46 17.16
C PHE A 352 -13.80 5.08 18.62
N PRO A 353 -12.85 4.71 19.51
CA PRO A 353 -11.39 4.79 19.37
C PRO A 353 -10.70 3.48 19.00
N ALA A 354 -11.32 2.58 18.22
CA ALA A 354 -10.65 1.34 17.83
C ALA A 354 -9.31 1.64 17.14
N PRO A 355 -8.21 0.96 17.52
CA PRO A 355 -6.90 1.25 16.96
C PRO A 355 -6.75 0.69 15.53
N THR A 356 -5.95 1.36 14.70
CA THR A 356 -5.87 1.14 13.25
C THR A 356 -4.44 1.06 12.71
N ILE A 357 -3.41 1.23 13.55
CA ILE A 357 -2.03 1.43 13.09
C ILE A 357 -1.51 0.24 12.26
N ALA A 358 -1.88 -1.00 12.61
CA ALA A 358 -1.50 -2.23 11.93
C ALA A 358 -2.52 -2.64 10.83
N ARG A 359 -3.00 -1.66 10.05
CA ARG A 359 -4.03 -1.83 9.00
C ARG A 359 -3.47 -2.39 7.68
N PHE A 360 -2.13 -2.43 7.53
CA PHE A 360 -1.47 -2.69 6.26
C PHE A 360 -1.71 -4.11 5.74
N CYS A 361 -1.41 -5.12 6.54
CA CYS A 361 -1.64 -6.51 6.15
C CYS A 361 -3.12 -6.85 5.92
N PRO A 362 -4.07 -6.40 6.77
CA PRO A 362 -5.50 -6.53 6.47
C PRO A 362 -5.93 -5.85 5.17
N GLY A 363 -5.40 -4.67 4.85
CA GLY A 363 -5.67 -3.95 3.62
C GLY A 363 -5.20 -4.71 2.37
N ASN A 364 -4.02 -5.33 2.41
CA ASN A 364 -3.55 -6.21 1.34
C ASN A 364 -4.46 -7.43 1.17
N GLN A 365 -4.94 -8.03 2.27
CA GLN A 365 -5.87 -9.16 2.19
C GLN A 365 -7.23 -8.74 1.64
N LEU A 366 -7.70 -7.52 1.93
CA LEU A 366 -8.90 -6.95 1.32
C LEU A 366 -8.71 -6.82 -0.20
N ALA A 367 -7.59 -6.26 -0.65
CA ALA A 367 -7.26 -6.15 -2.07
C ALA A 367 -7.24 -7.51 -2.77
N ASP A 368 -6.62 -8.54 -2.14
CA ASP A 368 -6.65 -9.93 -2.64
C ASP A 368 -8.07 -10.51 -2.70
N THR A 369 -8.93 -10.16 -1.74
CA THR A 369 -10.33 -10.62 -1.74
C THR A 369 -11.15 -9.97 -2.86
N VAL A 370 -10.90 -8.70 -3.17
CA VAL A 370 -11.47 -8.00 -4.34
C VAL A 370 -11.01 -8.69 -5.63
N MET A 371 -9.71 -8.99 -5.75
CA MET A 371 -9.15 -9.75 -6.87
C MET A 371 -9.85 -11.10 -7.04
N LYS A 372 -10.03 -11.84 -5.94
CA LYS A 372 -10.72 -13.14 -5.92
C LYS A 372 -12.19 -13.03 -6.32
N ALA A 373 -12.89 -11.96 -5.93
CA ALA A 373 -14.28 -11.74 -6.38
C ALA A 373 -14.32 -11.47 -7.89
N LEU A 374 -13.46 -10.58 -8.40
CA LEU A 374 -13.35 -10.26 -9.83
C LEU A 374 -12.93 -11.47 -10.69
N SER A 375 -12.24 -12.46 -10.12
CA SER A 375 -11.84 -13.66 -10.86
C SER A 375 -13.02 -14.45 -11.45
N GLN A 376 -14.19 -14.30 -10.88
CA GLN A 376 -15.42 -14.94 -11.38
C GLN A 376 -15.97 -14.25 -12.63
N ALA A 377 -15.72 -12.93 -12.76
CA ALA A 377 -16.20 -12.13 -13.88
C ALA A 377 -15.16 -12.03 -15.02
N VAL A 378 -13.90 -11.78 -14.66
CA VAL A 378 -12.80 -11.49 -15.60
C VAL A 378 -11.57 -12.37 -15.34
N PRO A 379 -11.72 -13.73 -15.44
CA PRO A 379 -10.67 -14.66 -15.03
C PRO A 379 -9.33 -14.46 -15.73
N SER A 380 -9.31 -13.91 -16.93
CA SER A 380 -8.10 -13.68 -17.69
C SER A 380 -7.33 -12.40 -17.34
N GLN A 381 -7.92 -11.53 -16.49
CA GLN A 381 -7.35 -10.23 -16.11
C GLN A 381 -6.84 -10.21 -14.67
N VAL A 382 -7.12 -11.25 -13.89
CA VAL A 382 -6.71 -11.38 -12.49
C VAL A 382 -5.50 -12.27 -12.32
N SER A 383 -4.78 -12.12 -11.21
CA SER A 383 -3.82 -13.10 -10.72
C SER A 383 -4.49 -14.12 -9.79
N ALA A 384 -3.82 -15.23 -9.53
CA ALA A 384 -4.08 -16.07 -8.37
C ALA A 384 -3.70 -15.32 -7.07
N GLY A 385 -3.95 -15.95 -5.91
CA GLY A 385 -3.76 -15.33 -4.60
C GLY A 385 -2.35 -14.82 -4.34
N ILE A 386 -2.27 -13.67 -3.70
CA ILE A 386 -0.99 -13.05 -3.32
C ILE A 386 -0.50 -13.56 -1.95
N GLY A 387 0.81 -13.69 -1.81
CA GLY A 387 1.46 -13.84 -0.51
C GLY A 387 1.57 -12.48 0.18
N ASN A 388 0.97 -12.33 1.37
CA ASN A 388 1.00 -11.09 2.12
C ASN A 388 2.38 -10.82 2.73
N LEU A 389 2.69 -9.57 3.04
CA LEU A 389 3.96 -9.11 3.58
C LEU A 389 4.01 -9.18 5.12
N ARG A 390 5.18 -8.85 5.68
CA ARG A 390 5.42 -8.64 7.12
C ARG A 390 6.24 -7.38 7.29
N VAL A 391 5.87 -6.59 8.28
CA VAL A 391 6.60 -5.39 8.67
C VAL A 391 7.27 -5.64 10.01
N ILE A 392 8.57 -5.37 10.09
CA ILE A 392 9.32 -5.43 11.34
C ILE A 392 9.80 -4.02 11.67
N ALA A 393 9.53 -3.59 12.91
CA ALA A 393 10.17 -2.42 13.48
C ALA A 393 11.28 -2.89 14.43
N PHE A 394 12.51 -2.56 14.09
CA PHE A 394 13.70 -2.77 14.92
C PHE A 394 14.02 -1.51 15.70
N SER A 395 14.55 -1.68 16.91
CA SER A 395 14.93 -0.54 17.74
C SER A 395 15.97 -0.91 18.78
N GLY A 396 16.63 0.09 19.35
CA GLY A 396 17.56 -0.07 20.44
C GLY A 396 18.27 1.22 20.83
N LEU A 397 19.22 1.10 21.77
CA LEU A 397 20.09 2.18 22.20
C LEU A 397 21.53 1.89 21.73
N ASP A 398 22.18 2.87 21.16
CA ASP A 398 23.61 2.86 20.88
C ASP A 398 24.29 4.03 21.63
N GLY A 399 24.78 3.75 22.83
CA GLY A 399 25.16 4.80 23.77
C GLY A 399 23.93 5.56 24.27
N ASP A 400 23.88 6.85 24.02
CA ASP A 400 22.73 7.71 24.37
C ASP A 400 21.77 7.90 23.16
N ASP A 401 22.11 7.38 21.97
CA ASP A 401 21.34 7.55 20.76
C ASP A 401 20.30 6.43 20.61
N TYR A 402 19.05 6.81 20.50
CA TYR A 402 17.95 5.87 20.23
C TYR A 402 17.80 5.70 18.73
N TRP A 403 17.93 4.47 18.23
CA TRP A 403 17.71 4.15 16.83
C TRP A 403 16.41 3.36 16.64
N VAL A 404 15.75 3.65 15.53
CA VAL A 404 14.55 2.94 15.05
C VAL A 404 14.75 2.66 13.56
N HIS A 405 14.38 1.47 13.12
CA HIS A 405 14.41 1.07 11.74
C HIS A 405 13.19 0.22 11.40
N MET A 406 12.66 0.37 10.20
CA MET A 406 11.55 -0.41 9.73
C MET A 406 11.92 -1.15 8.44
N GLU A 407 11.57 -2.43 8.38
CA GLU A 407 11.75 -3.28 7.21
C GLU A 407 10.42 -3.89 6.79
N ILE A 408 10.16 -3.81 5.48
CA ILE A 408 9.07 -4.54 4.85
C ILE A 408 9.66 -5.82 4.27
N CYS A 409 9.30 -6.95 4.87
CA CYS A 409 9.68 -8.28 4.38
C CYS A 409 8.58 -8.75 3.43
N GLU A 410 8.92 -8.79 2.17
CA GLU A 410 8.04 -8.87 1.03
C GLU A 410 7.15 -10.13 1.05
N GLY A 411 6.04 -10.05 0.33
CA GLY A 411 5.21 -11.18 -0.07
C GLY A 411 5.62 -11.74 -1.42
N SER A 412 4.64 -12.10 -2.24
CA SER A 412 4.83 -12.54 -3.62
C SER A 412 3.53 -12.48 -4.39
N TYR A 413 3.59 -12.32 -5.71
CA TYR A 413 2.39 -12.34 -6.54
C TYR A 413 1.96 -13.74 -6.93
N GLY A 414 0.66 -13.94 -7.10
CA GLY A 414 0.11 -15.12 -7.78
C GLY A 414 0.43 -15.13 -9.26
N GLY A 415 0.46 -16.33 -9.87
CA GLY A 415 0.53 -16.48 -11.31
C GLY A 415 -0.69 -15.85 -11.99
N ARG A 416 -0.55 -15.40 -13.23
CA ARG A 416 -1.65 -14.87 -14.04
C ARG A 416 -1.54 -15.36 -15.48
N LYS A 417 -2.59 -15.21 -16.26
CA LYS A 417 -2.59 -15.64 -17.66
C LYS A 417 -1.41 -15.02 -18.44
N GLY A 418 -0.50 -15.88 -18.89
CA GLY A 418 0.64 -15.49 -19.72
C GLY A 418 1.93 -15.16 -18.98
N ILE A 419 1.90 -15.04 -17.65
CA ILE A 419 3.07 -14.62 -16.85
C ILE A 419 3.06 -15.30 -15.49
N ASP A 420 4.21 -15.77 -15.04
CA ASP A 420 4.45 -16.25 -13.69
C ASP A 420 4.30 -15.10 -12.66
N GLY A 421 3.98 -15.46 -11.43
CA GLY A 421 3.97 -14.51 -10.31
C GLY A 421 5.37 -13.97 -10.04
N MET A 422 5.45 -12.71 -9.64
CA MET A 422 6.72 -12.09 -9.25
C MET A 422 7.19 -12.64 -7.91
N ASP A 423 8.47 -12.97 -7.84
CA ASP A 423 9.11 -13.54 -6.67
C ASP A 423 9.46 -12.42 -5.69
N SER A 424 9.16 -12.63 -4.41
CA SER A 424 9.58 -11.75 -3.29
C SER A 424 9.48 -10.26 -3.59
N VAL A 425 8.25 -9.77 -3.74
CA VAL A 425 7.96 -8.35 -4.00
C VAL A 425 6.88 -7.85 -3.05
N ASP A 426 6.87 -6.55 -2.80
CA ASP A 426 5.79 -5.90 -2.10
C ASP A 426 4.49 -5.96 -2.91
N THR A 427 3.36 -6.22 -2.26
CA THR A 427 2.14 -6.67 -2.93
C THR A 427 1.08 -5.60 -3.03
N LEU A 428 0.33 -5.72 -4.08
CA LEU A 428 -0.88 -5.08 -4.56
C LEU A 428 -0.99 -3.59 -4.27
N TYR A 429 -1.12 -3.16 -3.02
CA TYR A 429 -1.46 -1.78 -2.79
C TYR A 429 -0.34 -0.96 -2.10
N ALA A 430 0.80 -1.58 -1.89
CA ALA A 430 1.98 -0.94 -1.30
C ALA A 430 2.96 -0.41 -2.37
N ASN A 431 3.84 -1.21 -2.94
CA ASN A 431 4.87 -0.82 -3.89
C ASN A 431 6.07 -0.10 -3.26
N THR A 432 6.43 -0.48 -2.03
CA THR A 432 7.65 0.00 -1.39
C THR A 432 8.88 -0.73 -1.95
N ARG A 433 10.05 -0.10 -1.82
CA ARG A 433 11.33 -0.69 -2.18
C ARG A 433 12.06 -1.22 -0.94
N ASN A 434 13.01 -2.12 -1.17
CA ASN A 434 13.88 -2.62 -0.11
C ASN A 434 14.90 -1.56 0.30
N ASN A 435 15.20 -1.52 1.60
CA ASN A 435 16.38 -0.80 2.06
C ASN A 435 17.64 -1.55 1.61
N PRO A 436 18.66 -0.85 1.05
CA PRO A 436 19.94 -1.48 0.72
C PRO A 436 20.60 -2.08 1.96
N ILE A 437 21.12 -3.31 1.83
CA ILE A 437 21.82 -3.99 2.93
C ILE A 437 22.98 -3.15 3.45
N GLU A 438 23.70 -2.48 2.55
CA GLU A 438 24.82 -1.62 2.87
C GLU A 438 24.40 -0.41 3.72
N ASP A 439 23.21 0.15 3.46
CA ASP A 439 22.68 1.26 4.27
C ASP A 439 22.32 0.79 5.68
N ILE A 440 21.63 -0.36 5.79
CA ILE A 440 21.29 -0.98 7.07
C ILE A 440 22.55 -1.24 7.91
N GLU A 441 23.53 -1.95 7.35
CA GLU A 441 24.72 -2.39 8.08
C GLU A 441 25.70 -1.25 8.43
N SER A 442 25.68 -0.14 7.67
CA SER A 442 26.54 1.01 7.93
C SER A 442 25.98 1.98 8.97
N HIS A 443 24.66 2.03 9.14
CA HIS A 443 24.02 3.00 10.03
C HIS A 443 23.39 2.39 11.29
N LEU A 444 23.13 1.06 11.28
CA LEU A 444 22.40 0.39 12.35
C LEU A 444 23.23 -0.77 12.94
N PRO A 445 23.07 -1.10 14.23
CA PRO A 445 23.72 -2.26 14.82
C PRO A 445 23.00 -3.57 14.43
N LEU A 446 22.74 -3.73 13.14
CA LEU A 446 22.10 -4.90 12.53
C LEU A 446 22.98 -5.45 11.42
N ARG A 447 22.88 -6.76 11.16
CA ARG A 447 23.50 -7.42 10.01
C ARG A 447 22.46 -8.28 9.30
N VAL A 448 22.35 -8.14 7.97
CA VAL A 448 21.55 -9.02 7.14
C VAL A 448 22.36 -10.26 6.82
N THR A 449 22.01 -11.39 7.40
CA THR A 449 22.78 -12.65 7.28
C THR A 449 22.24 -13.58 6.21
N ARG A 450 20.96 -13.39 5.81
CA ARG A 450 20.34 -14.10 4.68
C ARG A 450 19.36 -13.18 3.97
N TYR A 451 19.38 -13.23 2.64
CA TYR A 451 18.32 -12.67 1.78
C TYR A 451 18.31 -13.49 0.51
N GLU A 452 17.40 -14.45 0.42
CA GLU A 452 17.35 -15.47 -0.64
C GLU A 452 15.92 -15.91 -0.94
N LEU A 453 15.68 -16.41 -2.15
CA LEU A 453 14.43 -17.09 -2.51
C LEU A 453 14.38 -18.49 -1.90
N ARG A 454 13.18 -18.98 -1.67
CA ARG A 454 12.92 -20.32 -1.12
C ARG A 454 12.66 -21.29 -2.27
N GLU A 455 13.62 -22.16 -2.57
CA GLU A 455 13.45 -23.24 -3.54
C GLU A 455 12.19 -24.07 -3.24
N ASP A 456 11.44 -24.49 -4.27
CA ASP A 456 10.19 -25.25 -4.20
C ASP A 456 9.00 -24.56 -3.50
N VAL A 457 9.14 -23.32 -3.08
CA VAL A 457 8.11 -22.63 -2.35
C VAL A 457 7.37 -21.66 -3.26
N CYS A 458 6.52 -22.22 -4.15
CA CYS A 458 5.59 -21.49 -5.01
C CYS A 458 4.30 -22.30 -5.21
N GLY A 459 3.21 -21.65 -5.58
CA GLY A 459 2.02 -22.33 -6.08
C GLY A 459 2.26 -22.86 -7.49
N ALA A 460 2.29 -24.18 -7.67
CA ALA A 460 2.46 -24.75 -9.00
C ALA A 460 1.26 -24.43 -9.91
N GLY A 461 1.52 -24.08 -11.17
CA GLY A 461 0.51 -23.70 -12.17
C GLY A 461 1.08 -23.73 -13.57
N LYS A 462 0.22 -23.60 -14.58
CA LYS A 462 0.65 -23.30 -15.95
C LYS A 462 1.54 -22.06 -15.96
N TRP A 463 1.15 -21.08 -15.15
CA TRP A 463 1.96 -19.95 -14.69
C TRP A 463 2.09 -20.09 -13.18
N ARG A 464 3.32 -20.30 -12.70
CA ARG A 464 3.58 -20.52 -11.27
C ARG A 464 3.33 -19.25 -10.48
N GLY A 465 2.99 -19.39 -9.20
CA GLY A 465 3.06 -18.30 -8.23
C GLY A 465 4.51 -17.87 -7.99
N GLY A 466 4.70 -16.66 -7.54
CA GLY A 466 6.01 -16.16 -7.12
C GLY A 466 6.52 -16.90 -5.90
N LEU A 467 7.83 -17.11 -5.83
CA LEU A 467 8.50 -17.73 -4.69
C LEU A 467 8.48 -16.81 -3.47
N GLY A 468 8.39 -17.40 -2.30
CA GLY A 468 8.68 -16.70 -1.05
C GLY A 468 10.18 -16.51 -0.85
N SER A 469 10.54 -15.59 0.06
CA SER A 469 11.93 -15.32 0.45
C SER A 469 12.21 -15.68 1.90
N ILE A 470 13.49 -15.71 2.26
CA ILE A 470 13.96 -15.66 3.64
C ILE A 470 14.79 -14.39 3.79
N ARG A 471 14.48 -13.59 4.81
CA ARG A 471 15.26 -12.43 5.19
C ARG A 471 15.60 -12.51 6.68
N GLU A 472 16.89 -12.59 7.00
CA GLU A 472 17.37 -12.80 8.36
C GLU A 472 18.28 -11.64 8.80
N PHE A 473 18.00 -11.13 10.00
CA PHE A 473 18.73 -10.03 10.63
C PHE A 473 19.34 -10.50 11.93
N THR A 474 20.64 -10.22 12.14
CA THR A 474 21.35 -10.47 13.39
C THR A 474 21.55 -9.17 14.13
N TYR A 475 21.22 -9.13 15.43
CA TYR A 475 21.52 -8.01 16.32
C TYR A 475 23.01 -7.97 16.68
N LEU A 476 23.68 -6.85 16.40
CA LEU A 476 25.08 -6.63 16.79
C LEU A 476 25.19 -5.94 18.15
N LYS A 477 24.09 -5.40 18.66
CA LYS A 477 23.92 -4.84 20.02
C LYS A 477 22.52 -5.23 20.52
N ASP A 478 22.31 -5.14 21.82
CA ASP A 478 21.01 -5.36 22.43
C ASP A 478 19.96 -4.38 21.89
N GLY A 479 18.75 -4.85 21.68
CA GLY A 479 17.66 -4.08 21.14
C GLY A 479 16.32 -4.79 21.28
N GLY A 480 15.48 -4.64 20.29
CA GLY A 480 14.20 -5.33 20.22
C GLY A 480 13.49 -5.08 18.89
N GLY A 481 12.37 -5.77 18.73
CA GLY A 481 11.55 -5.60 17.55
C GLY A 481 10.09 -5.95 17.80
N SER A 482 9.22 -5.40 16.97
CA SER A 482 7.80 -5.72 16.88
C SER A 482 7.45 -6.08 15.45
N ILE A 483 6.41 -6.88 15.25
CA ILE A 483 6.06 -7.42 13.94
C ILE A 483 4.56 -7.32 13.70
N GLU A 484 4.20 -6.76 12.56
CA GLU A 484 2.90 -6.88 11.91
C GLU A 484 3.04 -7.81 10.71
N GLY A 485 2.29 -8.91 10.67
CA GLY A 485 2.33 -9.86 9.57
C GLY A 485 1.03 -10.62 9.38
N GLU A 486 0.92 -11.31 8.27
CA GLU A 486 -0.19 -12.19 7.91
C GLU A 486 0.32 -13.44 7.18
N GLY A 487 -0.57 -14.41 6.96
CA GLY A 487 -0.31 -15.57 6.13
C GLY A 487 0.41 -16.71 6.81
N HIS A 488 0.45 -16.76 8.15
CA HIS A 488 0.97 -17.94 8.88
C HIS A 488 0.01 -19.13 8.80
N LYS A 489 -1.29 -18.88 8.67
CA LYS A 489 -2.31 -19.93 8.63
C LYS A 489 -2.94 -20.09 7.25
N TYR A 490 -3.30 -19.00 6.59
CA TYR A 490 -4.03 -19.02 5.34
C TYR A 490 -3.09 -18.91 4.15
N LYS A 491 -3.17 -19.91 3.24
CA LYS A 491 -2.37 -19.94 2.02
C LYS A 491 -2.96 -19.02 0.95
N PRO A 492 -2.13 -18.37 0.12
CA PRO A 492 -2.58 -17.76 -1.12
C PRO A 492 -3.29 -18.77 -2.02
N TRP A 493 -4.46 -18.41 -2.52
CA TRP A 493 -5.33 -19.30 -3.28
C TRP A 493 -4.79 -19.56 -4.70
N GLY A 494 -4.84 -20.84 -5.14
CA GLY A 494 -4.60 -21.23 -6.53
C GLY A 494 -5.84 -21.00 -7.40
N PHE A 495 -5.67 -20.82 -8.72
CA PHE A 495 -6.76 -20.49 -9.62
C PHE A 495 -6.74 -21.32 -10.90
N LEU A 496 -7.93 -21.69 -11.44
CA LEU A 496 -8.13 -22.47 -12.68
C LEU A 496 -7.27 -23.77 -12.76
N GLY A 497 -7.16 -24.48 -11.64
CA GLY A 497 -6.37 -25.73 -11.56
C GLY A 497 -4.95 -25.53 -11.04
N GLY A 498 -4.50 -24.30 -10.85
CA GLY A 498 -3.26 -24.00 -10.14
C GLY A 498 -3.35 -24.37 -8.65
N LYS A 499 -2.22 -24.69 -8.04
CA LYS A 499 -2.14 -25.03 -6.62
C LYS A 499 -2.06 -23.78 -5.74
N ASP A 500 -2.52 -23.92 -4.49
CA ASP A 500 -2.31 -22.89 -3.47
C ASP A 500 -0.81 -22.63 -3.27
N GLY A 501 -0.50 -21.39 -2.90
CA GLY A 501 0.83 -21.01 -2.49
C GLY A 501 1.23 -21.57 -1.12
N HIS A 502 2.22 -20.97 -0.49
CA HIS A 502 2.74 -21.42 0.80
C HIS A 502 2.59 -20.33 1.87
N THR A 503 2.48 -20.77 3.12
CA THR A 503 2.37 -19.89 4.28
C THR A 503 3.70 -19.22 4.63
N ALA A 504 3.59 -18.10 5.35
CA ALA A 504 4.69 -17.40 6.00
C ALA A 504 5.05 -18.04 7.34
N ALA A 505 6.20 -17.66 7.88
CA ALA A 505 6.59 -17.89 9.26
C ALA A 505 7.57 -16.82 9.74
N ILE A 506 7.72 -16.69 11.05
CA ILE A 506 8.74 -15.83 11.67
C ILE A 506 9.42 -16.63 12.74
N THR A 507 10.74 -16.56 12.82
CA THR A 507 11.52 -17.23 13.85
C THR A 507 12.48 -16.27 14.53
N LEU A 508 12.69 -16.48 15.83
CA LEU A 508 13.73 -15.83 16.61
C LEU A 508 14.69 -16.91 17.10
N GLN A 509 15.92 -16.87 16.58
CA GLN A 509 17.00 -17.70 17.08
C GLN A 509 17.81 -16.90 18.09
N ARG A 510 17.85 -17.38 19.34
CA ARG A 510 18.64 -16.80 20.40
C ARG A 510 20.14 -17.06 20.20
N ALA A 511 20.99 -16.23 20.77
CA ALA A 511 22.44 -16.37 20.71
C ALA A 511 22.94 -17.73 21.26
N ASP A 512 22.19 -18.36 22.16
CA ASP A 512 22.48 -19.71 22.69
C ASP A 512 22.05 -20.87 21.77
N GLY A 513 21.49 -20.56 20.59
CA GLY A 513 21.05 -21.52 19.57
C GLY A 513 19.60 -22.01 19.72
N ARG A 514 18.85 -21.61 20.74
CA ARG A 514 17.41 -21.90 20.83
C ARG A 514 16.66 -21.16 19.75
N THR A 515 15.71 -21.82 19.08
CA THR A 515 14.85 -21.20 18.08
C THR A 515 13.40 -21.21 18.58
N GLU A 516 12.75 -20.08 18.49
CA GLU A 516 11.36 -19.86 18.84
C GLU A 516 10.58 -19.52 17.56
N GLU A 517 9.45 -20.17 17.32
CA GLU A 517 8.49 -19.74 16.31
C GLU A 517 7.63 -18.61 16.89
N LEU A 518 7.53 -17.50 16.17
CA LEU A 518 6.79 -16.33 16.59
C LEU A 518 5.43 -16.26 15.90
N PRO A 519 4.40 -15.67 16.54
CA PRO A 519 3.12 -15.42 15.89
C PRO A 519 3.26 -14.39 14.77
N SER A 520 2.27 -14.33 13.88
CA SER A 520 2.25 -13.35 12.77
C SER A 520 2.21 -11.90 13.25
N LYS A 521 1.74 -11.68 14.47
CA LYS A 521 1.71 -10.38 15.15
C LYS A 521 2.41 -10.50 16.49
N MET A 522 3.54 -9.82 16.64
CA MET A 522 4.38 -9.87 17.82
C MET A 522 4.54 -8.46 18.40
N PRO A 523 4.13 -8.22 19.65
CA PRO A 523 4.43 -6.97 20.35
C PRO A 523 5.94 -6.79 20.51
N HIS A 524 6.37 -5.59 20.87
CA HIS A 524 7.80 -5.30 21.06
C HIS A 524 8.44 -6.32 22.03
N THR A 525 9.39 -7.08 21.49
CA THR A 525 10.12 -8.15 22.18
C THR A 525 11.60 -7.84 22.18
N SER A 526 12.24 -7.95 23.36
CA SER A 526 13.67 -7.69 23.50
C SER A 526 14.51 -8.76 22.78
N ALA A 527 15.58 -8.30 22.16
CA ALA A 527 16.61 -9.12 21.55
C ALA A 527 17.98 -8.79 22.14
N GLU A 528 18.80 -9.81 22.33
CA GLU A 528 20.17 -9.67 22.81
C GLU A 528 21.16 -9.72 21.64
N THR A 529 22.38 -9.24 21.88
CA THR A 529 23.48 -9.32 20.89
C THR A 529 23.69 -10.76 20.44
N GLY A 530 23.65 -10.99 19.12
CA GLY A 530 23.74 -12.30 18.50
C GLY A 530 22.41 -13.00 18.22
N ASP A 531 21.29 -12.47 18.72
CA ASP A 531 19.96 -12.97 18.36
C ASP A 531 19.65 -12.69 16.90
N LYS A 532 18.88 -13.59 16.25
CA LYS A 532 18.52 -13.50 14.86
C LYS A 532 17.02 -13.57 14.64
N PHE A 533 16.49 -12.57 13.97
CA PHE A 533 15.13 -12.62 13.42
C PHE A 533 15.15 -13.09 11.97
N ALA A 534 14.36 -14.11 11.64
CA ALA A 534 14.16 -14.54 10.28
C ALA A 534 12.68 -14.42 9.88
N CYS A 535 12.43 -13.59 8.86
CA CYS A 535 11.18 -13.54 8.13
C CYS A 535 11.19 -14.54 7.00
N ILE A 536 10.26 -15.49 7.04
CA ILE A 536 10.07 -16.54 6.04
C ILE A 536 8.84 -16.14 5.24
N GLY A 537 9.06 -15.67 4.00
CA GLY A 537 8.04 -15.13 3.11
C GLY A 537 7.06 -16.18 2.60
N PRO A 538 5.76 -15.83 2.43
CA PRO A 538 4.78 -16.69 1.79
C PRO A 538 5.02 -16.72 0.28
N ALA A 539 4.48 -17.74 -0.39
CA ALA A 539 4.53 -17.85 -1.84
C ALA A 539 3.16 -17.63 -2.46
N GLY A 540 3.10 -17.01 -3.64
CA GLY A 540 1.87 -16.79 -4.39
C GLY A 540 1.22 -18.06 -4.91
N GLY A 541 -0.09 -18.01 -5.19
CA GLY A 541 -0.85 -19.10 -5.79
C GLY A 541 -0.52 -19.31 -7.27
N GLY A 542 -0.63 -20.54 -7.78
CA GLY A 542 -0.48 -20.89 -9.19
C GLY A 542 -1.75 -20.60 -10.00
N TYR A 543 -1.59 -20.33 -11.29
CA TYR A 543 -2.68 -20.10 -12.23
C TYR A 543 -2.66 -21.15 -13.36
N GLY A 544 -3.77 -21.83 -13.58
CA GLY A 544 -3.92 -22.88 -14.59
C GLY A 544 -3.29 -24.21 -14.19
N ASP A 545 -3.61 -25.30 -14.90
CA ASP A 545 -3.08 -26.64 -14.58
C ASP A 545 -1.55 -26.67 -14.76
N PRO A 546 -0.77 -27.02 -13.71
CA PRO A 546 0.69 -27.08 -13.79
C PRO A 546 1.21 -28.10 -14.81
N PHE A 547 0.44 -29.14 -15.15
CA PHE A 547 0.82 -30.09 -16.19
C PHE A 547 0.72 -29.52 -17.61
N GLU A 548 0.08 -28.36 -17.77
CA GLU A 548 0.06 -27.59 -19.02
C GLU A 548 1.21 -26.56 -19.13
N ARG A 549 2.06 -26.42 -18.08
CA ARG A 549 3.23 -25.54 -18.13
C ARG A 549 4.19 -26.00 -19.23
N ASP A 550 4.74 -25.04 -19.97
CA ASP A 550 5.77 -25.34 -20.99
C ASP A 550 6.95 -26.07 -20.32
N ILE A 551 7.37 -27.16 -20.96
CA ILE A 551 8.47 -28.00 -20.46
C ILE A 551 9.77 -27.20 -20.38
N SER A 552 10.00 -26.29 -21.32
CA SER A 552 11.21 -25.46 -21.31
C SER A 552 11.25 -24.53 -20.10
N LEU A 553 10.10 -23.95 -19.70
CA LEU A 553 10.02 -23.11 -18.51
C LEU A 553 10.27 -23.90 -17.23
N VAL A 554 9.78 -25.16 -17.15
CA VAL A 554 10.07 -26.03 -15.99
C VAL A 554 11.56 -26.38 -15.93
N LEU A 555 12.19 -26.66 -17.08
CA LEU A 555 13.62 -26.93 -17.15
C LEU A 555 14.47 -25.71 -16.75
N ASP A 556 14.05 -24.52 -17.17
CA ASP A 556 14.72 -23.28 -16.80
C ASP A 556 14.54 -22.97 -15.31
N ASP A 557 13.33 -23.16 -14.74
CA ASP A 557 13.10 -23.03 -13.29
C ASP A 557 14.02 -23.96 -12.47
N VAL A 558 14.27 -25.20 -12.96
CA VAL A 558 15.19 -26.15 -12.29
C VAL A 558 16.65 -25.70 -12.43
N ARG A 559 17.06 -25.19 -13.59
CA ARG A 559 18.42 -24.69 -13.82
C ARG A 559 18.75 -23.47 -13.00
N ASP A 560 17.74 -22.64 -12.78
CA ASP A 560 17.82 -21.39 -11.98
C ASP A 560 17.64 -21.66 -10.47
N GLU A 561 17.53 -22.95 -10.07
CA GLU A 561 17.35 -23.38 -8.67
C GLU A 561 16.08 -22.80 -8.01
N LEU A 562 15.06 -22.50 -8.81
CA LEU A 562 13.77 -22.02 -8.31
C LEU A 562 12.88 -23.18 -7.86
N ILE A 563 12.95 -24.31 -8.57
CA ILE A 563 12.30 -25.58 -8.19
C ILE A 563 13.28 -26.74 -8.30
N SER A 564 13.11 -27.75 -7.47
CA SER A 564 13.91 -28.98 -7.50
C SER A 564 13.50 -29.92 -8.65
N ILE A 565 14.39 -30.85 -9.00
CA ILE A 565 14.09 -31.93 -9.95
C ILE A 565 12.89 -32.76 -9.48
N ASP A 566 12.77 -33.00 -8.17
CA ASP A 566 11.64 -33.74 -7.59
C ASP A 566 10.31 -32.97 -7.77
N SER A 567 10.30 -31.65 -7.55
CA SER A 567 9.13 -30.81 -7.78
C SER A 567 8.77 -30.72 -9.26
N ALA A 568 9.75 -30.63 -10.16
CA ALA A 568 9.52 -30.67 -11.60
C ALA A 568 8.75 -31.93 -12.02
N LYS A 569 9.12 -33.07 -11.49
CA LYS A 569 8.44 -34.36 -11.76
C LYS A 569 7.07 -34.42 -11.07
N LYS A 570 7.01 -34.11 -9.77
CA LYS A 570 5.81 -34.29 -8.95
C LYS A 570 4.70 -33.33 -9.33
N ASP A 571 5.05 -32.07 -9.51
CA ASP A 571 4.09 -30.99 -9.66
C ASP A 571 3.78 -30.62 -11.10
N TYR A 572 4.73 -30.83 -12.02
CA TYR A 572 4.61 -30.47 -13.44
C TYR A 572 4.67 -31.65 -14.41
N GLY A 573 4.99 -32.84 -13.90
CA GLY A 573 5.14 -34.06 -14.72
C GLY A 573 6.33 -34.01 -15.68
N VAL A 574 7.37 -33.22 -15.37
CA VAL A 574 8.58 -33.08 -16.19
C VAL A 574 9.73 -33.86 -15.55
N VAL A 575 10.26 -34.82 -16.28
CA VAL A 575 11.35 -35.71 -15.80
C VAL A 575 12.69 -35.17 -16.26
N ILE A 576 13.52 -34.78 -15.30
CA ILE A 576 14.85 -34.20 -15.52
C ILE A 576 15.88 -35.06 -14.79
N SER A 577 17.03 -35.31 -15.41
CA SER A 577 18.13 -36.08 -14.81
C SER A 577 18.97 -35.21 -13.87
N ASP A 578 19.80 -35.85 -13.01
CA ASP A 578 20.76 -35.15 -12.13
C ASP A 578 21.78 -34.29 -12.90
N THR A 579 21.91 -34.48 -14.20
CA THR A 579 22.77 -33.68 -15.08
C THR A 579 21.98 -32.58 -15.80
N LEU A 580 20.78 -32.25 -15.32
CA LEU A 580 19.87 -31.22 -15.84
C LEU A 580 19.49 -31.43 -17.31
N GLN A 581 19.34 -32.70 -17.72
CA GLN A 581 18.88 -33.06 -19.05
C GLN A 581 17.42 -33.53 -19.00
N LEU A 582 16.61 -33.05 -19.93
CA LEU A 582 15.20 -33.45 -20.08
C LEU A 582 15.12 -34.90 -20.60
N ASP A 583 14.31 -35.74 -19.95
CA ASP A 583 13.85 -37.03 -20.48
C ASP A 583 12.47 -36.85 -21.13
N GLU A 584 12.46 -36.64 -22.46
CA GLU A 584 11.25 -36.37 -23.23
C GLU A 584 10.23 -37.52 -23.16
N GLN A 585 10.72 -38.79 -23.24
CA GLN A 585 9.84 -39.96 -23.22
C GLN A 585 9.20 -40.13 -21.84
N ALA A 586 10.01 -40.11 -20.77
CA ALA A 586 9.49 -40.21 -19.41
C ALA A 586 8.58 -39.05 -19.04
N THR A 587 8.83 -37.83 -19.53
CA THR A 587 7.96 -36.67 -19.37
C THR A 587 6.61 -36.90 -20.04
N THR A 588 6.62 -37.38 -21.29
CA THR A 588 5.38 -37.68 -22.04
C THR A 588 4.55 -38.72 -21.30
N ASP A 589 5.19 -39.81 -20.86
CA ASP A 589 4.53 -40.91 -20.13
C ASP A 589 3.97 -40.41 -18.77
N CYS A 590 4.72 -39.58 -18.05
CA CYS A 590 4.32 -39.02 -16.77
C CYS A 590 3.09 -38.11 -16.92
N ARG A 591 3.08 -37.25 -17.93
CA ARG A 591 1.94 -36.36 -18.20
C ARG A 591 0.69 -37.11 -18.68
N ALA A 592 0.89 -38.16 -19.52
CA ALA A 592 -0.20 -39.01 -20.00
C ALA A 592 -0.83 -39.88 -18.91
N ALA A 593 -0.06 -40.30 -17.91
CA ALA A 593 -0.59 -41.11 -16.79
C ALA A 593 -1.58 -40.36 -15.87
N ARG A 594 -1.66 -39.05 -15.97
CA ARG A 594 -2.62 -38.22 -15.21
C ARG A 594 -3.92 -37.95 -15.99
N ALA A 595 -3.87 -38.01 -17.30
CA ALA A 595 -5.05 -37.85 -18.17
C ALA A 595 -5.95 -39.09 -18.14
#